data_3d820ba35d2db76bde8f3f117e084f9b
#
_entry.id   3d820ba35d2db76bde8f3f117e084f9b
#
_cell.length_a   1.000
_cell.length_b   1.000
_cell.length_c   1.000
_cell.angle_alpha   90.00
_cell.angle_beta   90.00
_cell.angle_gamma   90.00
#
_symmetry.space_group_name_H-M   'P 1'
#
loop_
_entity.id
_entity.type
_entity.pdbx_description
1 polymer ?
#
loop_
_entity_poly.entity_id
_entity_poly.type
_entity_poly.pdbx_seq_one_letter_code
_entity_poly.pdbx_strand_id
1 'polypeptide(L)'
;MNAPTDYLLHLADNALILGQRNAEWCGHGPILEEDIALSNNSLDLIGQARMLYQHAAAQIGGEATEDTLAYFRDVPDFRNYTLCELPHMPLMSATAQGDRDFAMTMARNFLYSSLMVLVWDQLQSSKDPQLAAIAAKSLKEVRYHLRHSRDWLVRLGDGTDESHTKAQAALDQLLPYTQEFWASSPHEAEALANGTGIDIAALRNDWNQIVDEALLEATLQRPADGGFVPTGKQGIHSEHLGFVLAEMQSLARAHPQAVW
;
A
#
# COMPACT_ATOMS: atom_id res chain seq x y z
N MET A 1 18.69 -5.11 -18.12
CA MET A 1 19.02 -5.63 -16.77
C MET A 1 17.71 -5.74 -16.04
N ASN A 2 17.49 -6.82 -15.30
CA ASN A 2 16.21 -7.01 -14.61
C ASN A 2 16.33 -6.57 -13.14
N ALA A 3 15.23 -6.06 -12.59
CA ALA A 3 15.12 -5.78 -11.17
C ALA A 3 15.16 -7.10 -10.37
N PRO A 4 15.70 -7.11 -9.13
CA PRO A 4 15.66 -8.28 -8.28
C PRO A 4 14.21 -8.75 -8.06
N THR A 5 14.01 -10.07 -8.07
CA THR A 5 12.66 -10.65 -7.90
C THR A 5 12.00 -10.19 -6.60
N ASP A 6 12.74 -10.19 -5.48
CA ASP A 6 12.20 -9.75 -4.19
C ASP A 6 11.82 -8.27 -4.16
N TYR A 7 12.51 -7.43 -4.97
CA TYR A 7 12.12 -6.03 -5.13
C TYR A 7 10.80 -5.89 -5.91
N LEU A 8 10.61 -6.70 -6.97
CA LEU A 8 9.34 -6.75 -7.69
C LEU A 8 8.21 -7.28 -6.80
N LEU A 9 8.48 -8.30 -5.98
CA LEU A 9 7.52 -8.83 -5.02
C LEU A 9 7.15 -7.79 -3.96
N HIS A 10 8.12 -7.04 -3.42
CA HIS A 10 7.85 -5.95 -2.49
C HIS A 10 6.88 -4.91 -3.08
N LEU A 11 7.12 -4.46 -4.31
CA LEU A 11 6.22 -3.50 -4.97
C LEU A 11 4.84 -4.10 -5.25
N ALA A 12 4.79 -5.38 -5.67
CA ALA A 12 3.55 -6.08 -5.97
C ALA A 12 2.70 -6.33 -4.71
N ASP A 13 3.34 -6.80 -3.64
CA ASP A 13 2.69 -7.11 -2.37
C ASP A 13 2.05 -5.88 -1.75
N ASN A 14 2.74 -4.73 -1.79
CA ASN A 14 2.16 -3.47 -1.36
C ASN A 14 0.85 -3.14 -2.09
N ALA A 15 0.86 -3.25 -3.41
CA ALA A 15 -0.29 -2.95 -4.23
C ALA A 15 -1.42 -3.98 -4.00
N LEU A 16 -1.10 -5.28 -3.96
CA LEU A 16 -2.10 -6.33 -3.73
C LEU A 16 -2.79 -6.17 -2.38
N ILE A 17 -2.01 -6.04 -1.30
CA ILE A 17 -2.56 -6.03 0.07
C ILE A 17 -3.37 -4.76 0.31
N LEU A 18 -2.91 -3.59 -0.15
CA LEU A 18 -3.71 -2.36 -0.05
C LEU A 18 -4.95 -2.42 -0.94
N GLY A 19 -4.84 -3.00 -2.14
CA GLY A 19 -5.98 -3.24 -3.03
C GLY A 19 -7.03 -4.11 -2.37
N GLN A 20 -6.63 -5.21 -1.73
CA GLN A 20 -7.53 -6.08 -0.98
C GLN A 20 -8.21 -5.34 0.19
N ARG A 21 -7.45 -4.55 0.96
CA ARG A 21 -8.01 -3.72 2.03
C ARG A 21 -9.04 -2.71 1.51
N ASN A 22 -8.75 -2.03 0.41
CA ASN A 22 -9.71 -1.09 -0.18
C ASN A 22 -10.96 -1.80 -0.73
N ALA A 23 -10.82 -3.03 -1.26
CA ALA A 23 -11.94 -3.84 -1.74
C ALA A 23 -12.94 -4.24 -0.63
N GLU A 24 -12.51 -4.28 0.63
CA GLU A 24 -13.39 -4.51 1.77
C GLU A 24 -14.50 -3.46 1.90
N TRP A 25 -14.37 -2.29 1.26
CA TRP A 25 -15.39 -1.25 1.22
C TRP A 25 -16.49 -1.52 0.19
N CYS A 26 -16.32 -2.46 -0.72
CA CYS A 26 -17.33 -2.77 -1.75
C CYS A 26 -18.65 -3.18 -1.11
N GLY A 27 -19.70 -2.40 -1.38
CA GLY A 27 -21.02 -2.55 -0.74
C GLY A 27 -21.12 -1.98 0.69
N HIS A 28 -20.09 -1.27 1.17
CA HIS A 28 -20.04 -0.72 2.54
C HIS A 28 -19.56 0.73 2.57
N GLY A 29 -19.34 1.35 1.42
CA GLY A 29 -18.94 2.75 1.32
C GLY A 29 -19.92 3.69 2.01
N PRO A 30 -19.46 4.83 2.56
CA PRO A 30 -20.33 5.77 3.27
C PRO A 30 -21.38 6.41 2.35
N ILE A 31 -21.08 6.53 1.08
CA ILE A 31 -21.96 6.94 -0.02
C ILE A 31 -21.58 6.18 -1.28
N LEU A 32 -22.50 6.11 -2.26
CA LEU A 32 -22.31 5.33 -3.48
C LEU A 32 -21.05 5.75 -4.27
N GLU A 33 -20.77 7.04 -4.35
CA GLU A 33 -19.63 7.58 -5.06
C GLU A 33 -18.30 7.12 -4.46
N GLU A 34 -18.22 7.02 -3.14
CA GLU A 34 -17.02 6.57 -2.44
C GLU A 34 -16.86 5.04 -2.49
N ASP A 35 -17.94 4.30 -2.47
CA ASP A 35 -17.93 2.85 -2.71
C ASP A 35 -17.32 2.56 -4.09
N ILE A 36 -17.80 3.26 -5.13
CA ILE A 36 -17.28 3.12 -6.49
C ILE A 36 -15.82 3.60 -6.59
N ALA A 37 -15.48 4.71 -5.94
CA ALA A 37 -14.10 5.25 -5.97
C ALA A 37 -13.12 4.27 -5.33
N LEU A 38 -13.41 3.71 -4.15
CA LEU A 38 -12.57 2.73 -3.48
C LEU A 38 -12.47 1.42 -4.26
N SER A 39 -13.56 0.96 -4.87
CA SER A 39 -13.57 -0.21 -5.74
C SER A 39 -12.67 0.00 -6.98
N ASN A 40 -12.70 1.17 -7.60
CA ASN A 40 -11.82 1.52 -8.71
C ASN A 40 -10.34 1.61 -8.29
N ASN A 41 -10.05 2.25 -7.13
CA ASN A 41 -8.70 2.28 -6.59
C ASN A 41 -8.17 0.87 -6.31
N SER A 42 -9.04 -0.04 -5.84
CA SER A 42 -8.69 -1.46 -5.64
C SER A 42 -8.34 -2.15 -6.95
N LEU A 43 -9.13 -1.94 -8.01
CA LEU A 43 -8.86 -2.51 -9.33
C LEU A 43 -7.54 -2.00 -9.93
N ASP A 44 -7.23 -0.71 -9.77
CA ASP A 44 -5.95 -0.14 -10.20
C ASP A 44 -4.77 -0.80 -9.46
N LEU A 45 -4.86 -0.92 -8.13
CA LEU A 45 -3.83 -1.54 -7.29
C LEU A 45 -3.64 -3.03 -7.62
N ILE A 46 -4.71 -3.79 -7.80
CA ILE A 46 -4.66 -5.19 -8.23
C ILE A 46 -4.04 -5.30 -9.63
N GLY A 47 -4.37 -4.37 -10.53
CA GLY A 47 -3.76 -4.28 -11.86
C GLY A 47 -2.25 -4.02 -11.81
N GLN A 48 -1.78 -3.14 -10.92
CA GLN A 48 -0.37 -2.88 -10.66
C GLN A 48 0.32 -4.15 -10.13
N ALA A 49 -0.26 -4.78 -9.10
CA ALA A 49 0.25 -6.01 -8.53
C ALA A 49 0.39 -7.11 -9.59
N ARG A 50 -0.63 -7.30 -10.42
CA ARG A 50 -0.64 -8.28 -11.50
C ARG A 50 0.52 -8.09 -12.47
N MET A 51 0.76 -6.87 -12.95
CA MET A 51 1.85 -6.59 -13.88
C MET A 51 3.23 -6.89 -13.26
N LEU A 52 3.42 -6.56 -11.97
CA LEU A 52 4.64 -6.81 -11.24
C LEU A 52 4.85 -8.31 -10.97
N TYR A 53 3.80 -9.04 -10.58
CA TYR A 53 3.87 -10.50 -10.39
C TYR A 53 4.14 -11.22 -11.71
N GLN A 54 3.53 -10.81 -12.82
CA GLN A 54 3.84 -11.38 -14.14
C GLN A 54 5.31 -11.18 -14.50
N HIS A 55 5.86 -9.99 -14.21
CA HIS A 55 7.28 -9.73 -14.44
C HIS A 55 8.19 -10.57 -13.52
N ALA A 56 7.86 -10.69 -12.25
CA ALA A 56 8.56 -11.55 -11.29
C ALA A 56 8.48 -13.02 -11.69
N ALA A 57 7.29 -13.52 -12.04
CA ALA A 57 7.06 -14.90 -12.44
C ALA A 57 7.88 -15.28 -13.69
N ALA A 58 7.96 -14.37 -14.67
CA ALA A 58 8.78 -14.57 -15.87
C ALA A 58 10.29 -14.71 -15.55
N GLN A 59 10.77 -14.08 -14.46
CA GLN A 59 12.16 -14.22 -14.01
C GLN A 59 12.38 -15.50 -13.19
N ILE A 60 11.42 -15.88 -12.34
CA ILE A 60 11.47 -17.10 -11.53
C ILE A 60 11.43 -18.33 -12.46
N GLY A 61 10.57 -18.31 -13.46
CA GLY A 61 10.36 -19.41 -14.41
C GLY A 61 9.62 -20.61 -13.80
N GLY A 62 9.67 -21.75 -14.49
CA GLY A 62 8.99 -22.97 -14.04
C GLY A 62 7.48 -22.81 -13.97
N GLU A 63 6.88 -23.13 -12.83
CA GLU A 63 5.44 -23.06 -12.59
C GLU A 63 4.98 -21.73 -11.97
N ALA A 64 5.88 -20.75 -11.85
CA ALA A 64 5.54 -19.45 -11.28
C ALA A 64 4.59 -18.66 -12.19
N THR A 65 3.49 -18.19 -11.62
CA THR A 65 2.50 -17.33 -12.28
C THR A 65 2.14 -16.17 -11.35
N GLU A 66 1.46 -15.15 -11.87
CA GLU A 66 0.91 -14.10 -11.02
C GLU A 66 0.02 -14.67 -9.90
N ASP A 67 -0.76 -15.71 -10.20
CA ASP A 67 -1.68 -16.33 -9.24
C ASP A 67 -0.93 -17.14 -8.18
N THR A 68 0.11 -17.89 -8.55
CA THR A 68 0.92 -18.60 -7.54
C THR A 68 1.59 -17.64 -6.59
N LEU A 69 2.05 -16.48 -7.08
CA LEU A 69 2.68 -15.46 -6.25
C LEU A 69 1.68 -14.69 -5.38
N ALA A 70 0.44 -14.49 -5.83
CA ALA A 70 -0.60 -13.80 -5.07
C ALA A 70 -1.28 -14.70 -4.05
N TYR A 71 -1.64 -15.95 -4.43
CA TYR A 71 -2.60 -16.75 -3.68
C TYR A 71 -2.02 -17.97 -2.96
N PHE A 72 -0.75 -18.35 -3.22
CA PHE A 72 -0.18 -19.57 -2.66
C PHE A 72 1.06 -19.34 -1.79
N ARG A 73 1.51 -18.10 -1.60
CA ARG A 73 2.55 -17.76 -0.62
C ARG A 73 1.94 -17.59 0.78
N ASP A 74 2.74 -17.94 1.80
CA ASP A 74 2.35 -17.76 3.20
C ASP A 74 2.81 -16.39 3.75
N VAL A 75 2.29 -16.00 4.92
CA VAL A 75 2.56 -14.70 5.54
C VAL A 75 4.05 -14.29 5.51
N PRO A 76 5.03 -15.13 5.91
CA PRO A 76 6.43 -14.73 5.91
C PRO A 76 7.05 -14.49 4.53
N ASP A 77 6.36 -14.89 3.46
CA ASP A 77 6.84 -14.74 2.08
C ASP A 77 6.43 -13.40 1.48
N PHE A 78 5.49 -12.69 2.10
CA PHE A 78 5.06 -11.36 1.69
C PHE A 78 6.08 -10.30 2.12
N ARG A 79 6.15 -9.20 1.34
CA ARG A 79 7.12 -8.10 1.51
C ARG A 79 6.45 -6.72 1.54
N ASN A 80 5.15 -6.66 1.77
CA ASN A 80 4.43 -5.39 1.87
C ASN A 80 4.83 -4.59 3.13
N TYR A 81 4.67 -3.28 3.06
CA TYR A 81 4.70 -2.44 4.24
C TYR A 81 3.60 -2.85 5.22
N THR A 82 3.91 -2.87 6.49
CA THR A 82 2.94 -3.16 7.56
C THR A 82 1.75 -2.20 7.50
N LEU A 83 1.97 -0.94 7.12
CA LEU A 83 0.90 0.03 6.91
C LEU A 83 -0.22 -0.49 5.99
N CYS A 84 0.12 -1.22 4.93
CA CYS A 84 -0.84 -1.67 3.91
C CYS A 84 -1.79 -2.75 4.44
N GLU A 85 -1.40 -3.51 5.46
CA GLU A 85 -2.17 -4.63 6.00
C GLU A 85 -3.07 -4.26 7.18
N LEU A 86 -2.91 -3.05 7.73
CA LEU A 86 -3.68 -2.62 8.91
C LEU A 86 -5.18 -2.52 8.60
N PRO A 87 -6.06 -2.81 9.57
CA PRO A 87 -7.51 -2.79 9.37
C PRO A 87 -8.05 -1.36 9.21
N HIS A 88 -9.33 -1.27 8.85
CA HIS A 88 -10.06 0.00 8.74
C HIS A 88 -10.59 0.55 10.08
N MET A 89 -10.26 -0.08 11.17
CA MET A 89 -10.69 0.31 12.52
C MET A 89 -9.49 0.64 13.39
N PRO A 90 -9.67 1.40 14.48
CA PRO A 90 -8.62 1.61 15.45
C PRO A 90 -8.05 0.28 15.96
N LEU A 91 -6.72 0.14 15.99
CA LEU A 91 -6.02 -1.12 16.37
C LEU A 91 -6.37 -1.60 17.78
N MET A 92 -6.80 -0.69 18.67
CA MET A 92 -7.24 -1.00 20.02
C MET A 92 -8.74 -1.29 20.14
N SER A 93 -9.45 -1.42 19.02
CA SER A 93 -10.86 -1.79 19.04
C SER A 93 -11.04 -3.21 19.57
N ALA A 94 -11.83 -3.36 20.61
CA ALA A 94 -12.08 -4.65 21.26
C ALA A 94 -12.96 -5.62 20.42
N THR A 95 -13.47 -5.17 19.26
CA THR A 95 -14.34 -5.96 18.41
C THR A 95 -13.71 -6.16 17.03
N ALA A 96 -13.46 -7.41 16.65
CA ALA A 96 -13.01 -7.77 15.31
C ALA A 96 -14.00 -7.39 14.20
N GLN A 97 -15.18 -6.91 14.54
CA GLN A 97 -16.28 -6.48 13.67
C GLN A 97 -16.73 -5.05 13.99
N GLY A 98 -15.81 -4.20 14.46
CA GLY A 98 -16.12 -2.78 14.65
C GLY A 98 -16.49 -2.09 13.33
N ASP A 99 -17.23 -1.00 13.43
CA ASP A 99 -17.55 -0.16 12.27
C ASP A 99 -16.27 0.28 11.59
N ARG A 100 -16.23 0.12 10.27
CA ARG A 100 -15.10 0.59 9.46
C ARG A 100 -15.00 2.11 9.58
N ASP A 101 -13.81 2.59 9.88
CA ASP A 101 -13.54 4.02 9.96
C ASP A 101 -12.99 4.53 8.62
N PHE A 102 -13.78 5.38 7.97
CA PHE A 102 -13.40 5.97 6.69
C PHE A 102 -12.16 6.88 6.82
N ALA A 103 -11.98 7.55 7.97
CA ALA A 103 -10.80 8.38 8.22
C ALA A 103 -9.51 7.52 8.28
N MET A 104 -9.56 6.34 8.89
CA MET A 104 -8.44 5.37 8.87
C MET A 104 -8.05 4.98 7.44
N THR A 105 -9.06 4.71 6.61
CA THR A 105 -8.84 4.32 5.21
C THR A 105 -8.22 5.46 4.41
N MET A 106 -8.78 6.67 4.54
CA MET A 106 -8.28 7.83 3.79
C MET A 106 -6.88 8.24 4.26
N ALA A 107 -6.60 8.23 5.55
CA ALA A 107 -5.26 8.51 6.08
C ALA A 107 -4.23 7.48 5.59
N ARG A 108 -4.54 6.18 5.63
CA ARG A 108 -3.67 5.13 5.11
C ARG A 108 -3.40 5.28 3.62
N ASN A 109 -4.46 5.46 2.82
CA ASN A 109 -4.34 5.64 1.38
C ASN A 109 -3.55 6.90 1.03
N PHE A 110 -3.72 7.99 1.78
CA PHE A 110 -2.97 9.22 1.62
C PHE A 110 -1.47 9.02 1.90
N LEU A 111 -1.12 8.45 3.05
CA LEU A 111 0.28 8.22 3.44
C LEU A 111 1.01 7.31 2.43
N TYR A 112 0.34 6.23 1.98
CA TYR A 112 0.89 5.32 0.98
C TYR A 112 0.99 5.98 -0.41
N SER A 113 -0.07 6.62 -0.90
CA SER A 113 -0.08 7.23 -2.22
C SER A 113 0.90 8.40 -2.34
N SER A 114 1.14 9.13 -1.24
CA SER A 114 2.16 10.19 -1.18
C SER A 114 3.57 9.65 -1.39
N LEU A 115 3.85 8.43 -0.92
CA LEU A 115 5.11 7.74 -1.21
C LEU A 115 5.14 7.25 -2.66
N MET A 116 4.09 6.55 -3.07
CA MET A 116 4.11 5.84 -4.35
C MET A 116 4.11 6.76 -5.56
N VAL A 117 3.60 7.99 -5.45
CA VAL A 117 3.74 8.97 -6.54
C VAL A 117 5.21 9.31 -6.79
N LEU A 118 6.01 9.43 -5.74
CA LEU A 118 7.45 9.68 -5.83
C LEU A 118 8.22 8.44 -6.32
N VAL A 119 7.87 7.28 -5.80
CA VAL A 119 8.47 5.99 -6.19
C VAL A 119 8.26 5.71 -7.68
N TRP A 120 7.01 5.79 -8.16
CA TRP A 120 6.72 5.53 -9.56
C TRP A 120 7.32 6.60 -10.49
N ASP A 121 7.40 7.85 -10.05
CA ASP A 121 8.04 8.90 -10.84
C ASP A 121 9.53 8.59 -11.07
N GLN A 122 10.27 8.19 -10.04
CA GLN A 122 11.67 7.81 -10.14
C GLN A 122 11.88 6.52 -10.93
N LEU A 123 11.02 5.50 -10.72
CA LEU A 123 11.14 4.20 -11.39
C LEU A 123 10.88 4.23 -12.90
N GLN A 124 10.32 5.32 -13.45
CA GLN A 124 10.29 5.51 -14.90
C GLN A 124 11.69 5.51 -15.55
N SER A 125 12.71 5.82 -14.77
CA SER A 125 14.13 5.82 -15.19
C SER A 125 14.86 4.51 -14.87
N SER A 126 14.16 3.46 -14.45
CA SER A 126 14.73 2.15 -14.14
C SER A 126 15.48 1.57 -15.34
N LYS A 127 16.64 0.92 -15.09
CA LYS A 127 17.33 0.13 -16.12
C LYS A 127 16.60 -1.18 -16.49
N ASP A 128 15.56 -1.55 -15.73
CA ASP A 128 14.63 -2.60 -16.11
C ASP A 128 13.50 -1.98 -16.95
N PRO A 129 13.47 -2.19 -18.26
CA PRO A 129 12.51 -1.53 -19.14
C PRO A 129 11.05 -1.94 -18.86
N GLN A 130 10.84 -3.18 -18.36
CA GLN A 130 9.50 -3.63 -18.00
C GLN A 130 9.02 -2.91 -16.74
N LEU A 131 9.87 -2.79 -15.73
CA LEU A 131 9.56 -2.04 -14.51
C LEU A 131 9.33 -0.56 -14.82
N ALA A 132 10.15 0.05 -15.68
CA ALA A 132 9.96 1.44 -16.10
C ALA A 132 8.60 1.66 -16.80
N ALA A 133 8.17 0.72 -17.66
CA ALA A 133 6.86 0.78 -18.32
C ALA A 133 5.70 0.62 -17.33
N ILE A 134 5.82 -0.29 -16.35
CA ILE A 134 4.85 -0.45 -15.26
C ILE A 134 4.77 0.84 -14.45
N ALA A 135 5.91 1.44 -14.09
CA ALA A 135 5.97 2.68 -13.33
C ALA A 135 5.26 3.84 -14.06
N ALA A 136 5.50 3.99 -15.36
CA ALA A 136 4.86 5.03 -16.18
C ALA A 136 3.33 4.90 -16.26
N LYS A 137 2.80 3.68 -16.22
CA LYS A 137 1.37 3.42 -16.13
C LYS A 137 0.84 3.70 -14.73
N SER A 138 1.44 3.09 -13.72
CA SER A 138 1.02 3.15 -12.32
C SER A 138 1.03 4.57 -11.76
N LEU A 139 1.98 5.42 -12.19
CA LEU A 139 2.05 6.82 -11.79
C LEU A 139 0.78 7.60 -12.10
N LYS A 140 0.11 7.32 -13.23
CA LYS A 140 -1.13 8.01 -13.61
C LYS A 140 -2.27 7.67 -12.66
N GLU A 141 -2.37 6.39 -12.29
CA GLU A 141 -3.37 5.85 -11.37
C GLU A 141 -3.13 6.40 -9.96
N VAL A 142 -1.90 6.31 -9.46
CA VAL A 142 -1.54 6.74 -8.10
C VAL A 142 -1.67 8.26 -7.90
N ARG A 143 -1.48 9.07 -8.93
CA ARG A 143 -1.79 10.51 -8.86
C ARG A 143 -3.27 10.77 -8.56
N TYR A 144 -4.17 9.94 -9.08
CA TYR A 144 -5.59 10.00 -8.73
C TYR A 144 -5.82 9.54 -7.30
N HIS A 145 -5.21 8.41 -6.88
CA HIS A 145 -5.32 7.90 -5.51
C HIS A 145 -4.85 8.93 -4.48
N LEU A 146 -3.72 9.59 -4.73
CA LEU A 146 -3.21 10.66 -3.87
C LEU A 146 -4.20 11.83 -3.78
N ARG A 147 -4.69 12.33 -4.92
CA ARG A 147 -5.65 13.43 -4.92
C ARG A 147 -6.93 13.06 -4.16
N HIS A 148 -7.50 11.90 -4.45
CA HIS A 148 -8.72 11.41 -3.81
C HIS A 148 -8.56 11.30 -2.29
N SER A 149 -7.52 10.62 -1.81
CA SER A 149 -7.29 10.43 -0.38
C SER A 149 -6.90 11.72 0.34
N ARG A 150 -6.13 12.61 -0.31
CA ARG A 150 -5.79 13.93 0.20
C ARG A 150 -7.02 14.82 0.36
N ASP A 151 -7.86 14.91 -0.68
CA ASP A 151 -9.07 15.73 -0.66
C ASP A 151 -10.00 15.29 0.48
N TRP A 152 -10.11 13.98 0.72
CA TRP A 152 -10.89 13.48 1.84
C TRP A 152 -10.24 13.73 3.20
N LEU A 153 -8.91 13.57 3.32
CA LEU A 153 -8.21 13.88 4.56
C LEU A 153 -8.41 15.34 4.96
N VAL A 154 -8.31 16.27 3.99
CA VAL A 154 -8.56 17.70 4.22
C VAL A 154 -10.01 17.95 4.65
N ARG A 155 -10.99 17.37 3.94
CA ARG A 155 -12.42 17.52 4.29
C ARG A 155 -12.76 16.98 5.68
N LEU A 156 -12.15 15.87 6.07
CA LEU A 156 -12.37 15.29 7.39
C LEU A 156 -11.70 16.10 8.49
N GLY A 157 -10.48 16.59 8.24
CA GLY A 157 -9.73 17.39 9.20
C GLY A 157 -10.30 18.79 9.43
N ASP A 158 -10.70 19.49 8.37
CA ASP A 158 -11.31 20.84 8.43
C ASP A 158 -12.85 20.80 8.45
N GLY A 159 -13.43 19.67 8.81
CA GLY A 159 -14.88 19.45 8.82
C GLY A 159 -15.53 19.72 10.19
N THR A 160 -16.21 18.70 10.71
CA THR A 160 -16.83 18.75 12.04
C THR A 160 -15.83 18.32 13.13
N ASP A 161 -16.10 18.68 14.40
CA ASP A 161 -15.30 18.21 15.54
C ASP A 161 -15.17 16.69 15.58
N GLU A 162 -16.23 15.95 15.20
CA GLU A 162 -16.21 14.50 15.14
C GLU A 162 -15.27 13.99 14.03
N SER A 163 -15.39 14.52 12.81
CA SER A 163 -14.53 14.07 11.70
C SER A 163 -13.07 14.45 11.93
N HIS A 164 -12.81 15.65 12.50
CA HIS A 164 -11.47 16.08 12.89
C HIS A 164 -10.85 15.14 13.90
N THR A 165 -11.60 14.80 14.97
CA THR A 165 -11.11 13.87 16.01
C THR A 165 -10.77 12.49 15.42
N LYS A 166 -11.61 11.97 14.52
CA LYS A 166 -11.36 10.68 13.84
C LYS A 166 -10.13 10.75 12.92
N ALA A 167 -10.01 11.81 12.13
CA ALA A 167 -8.88 12.01 11.23
C ALA A 167 -7.55 12.15 12.00
N GLN A 168 -7.54 12.91 13.11
CA GLN A 168 -6.37 13.03 13.96
C GLN A 168 -5.99 11.68 14.58
N ALA A 169 -6.96 10.96 15.15
CA ALA A 169 -6.72 9.64 15.73
C ALA A 169 -6.19 8.63 14.70
N ALA A 170 -6.68 8.69 13.45
CA ALA A 170 -6.17 7.87 12.37
C ALA A 170 -4.70 8.18 12.05
N LEU A 171 -4.32 9.46 12.00
CA LEU A 171 -2.93 9.86 11.79
C LEU A 171 -2.03 9.46 12.95
N ASP A 172 -2.47 9.69 14.19
CA ASP A 172 -1.72 9.32 15.39
C ASP A 172 -1.38 7.83 15.40
N GLN A 173 -2.30 7.00 14.90
CA GLN A 173 -2.12 5.55 14.82
C GLN A 173 -1.27 5.12 13.62
N LEU A 174 -1.46 5.71 12.44
CA LEU A 174 -0.88 5.20 11.19
C LEU A 174 0.48 5.80 10.85
N LEU A 175 0.74 7.07 11.20
CA LEU A 175 1.98 7.74 10.84
C LEU A 175 3.23 7.02 11.36
N PRO A 176 3.27 6.46 12.58
CA PRO A 176 4.43 5.69 13.06
C PRO A 176 4.83 4.53 12.14
N TYR A 177 3.88 3.91 11.46
CA TYR A 177 4.14 2.80 10.51
C TYR A 177 4.88 3.26 9.25
N THR A 178 4.86 4.55 8.92
CA THR A 178 5.59 5.09 7.77
C THR A 178 7.11 5.11 7.97
N GLN A 179 7.62 4.91 9.19
CA GLN A 179 9.06 4.80 9.44
C GLN A 179 9.67 3.62 8.68
N GLU A 180 8.89 2.58 8.41
CA GLU A 180 9.28 1.44 7.58
C GLU A 180 9.68 1.85 6.15
N PHE A 181 9.08 2.90 5.59
CA PHE A 181 9.38 3.38 4.23
C PHE A 181 10.87 3.67 4.06
N TRP A 182 11.49 4.25 5.09
CA TRP A 182 12.87 4.77 5.09
C TRP A 182 13.91 3.75 5.56
N ALA A 183 13.48 2.63 6.12
CA ALA A 183 14.38 1.55 6.51
C ALA A 183 14.77 0.75 5.25
N SER A 184 16.04 0.78 4.85
CA SER A 184 16.50 0.02 3.68
C SER A 184 16.40 -1.48 3.91
N SER A 185 15.96 -2.20 2.88
CA SER A 185 15.96 -3.66 2.83
C SER A 185 17.04 -4.19 1.87
N PRO A 186 17.47 -5.46 2.01
CA PRO A 186 18.47 -6.04 1.10
C PRO A 186 18.09 -5.97 -0.37
N HIS A 187 16.82 -6.23 -0.71
CA HIS A 187 16.33 -6.19 -2.09
C HIS A 187 16.27 -4.77 -2.67
N GLU A 188 15.95 -3.75 -1.86
CA GLU A 188 16.01 -2.34 -2.27
C GLU A 188 17.47 -1.90 -2.51
N ALA A 189 18.38 -2.30 -1.62
CA ALA A 189 19.81 -1.98 -1.77
C ALA A 189 20.40 -2.62 -3.04
N GLU A 190 20.04 -3.88 -3.34
CA GLU A 190 20.46 -4.56 -4.56
C GLU A 190 19.90 -3.89 -5.82
N ALA A 191 18.60 -3.56 -5.82
CA ALA A 191 17.94 -2.87 -6.92
C ALA A 191 18.56 -1.49 -7.18
N LEU A 192 18.89 -0.74 -6.14
CA LEU A 192 19.59 0.54 -6.24
C LEU A 192 21.00 0.35 -6.83
N ALA A 193 21.76 -0.60 -6.32
CA ALA A 193 23.14 -0.84 -6.76
C ALA A 193 23.23 -1.23 -8.24
N ASN A 194 22.27 -1.97 -8.76
CA ASN A 194 22.23 -2.36 -10.17
C ASN A 194 21.52 -1.32 -11.07
N GLY A 195 20.93 -0.29 -10.48
CA GLY A 195 20.24 0.81 -11.18
C GLY A 195 18.83 0.46 -11.67
N THR A 196 18.23 -0.60 -11.15
CA THR A 196 16.83 -0.95 -11.45
C THR A 196 15.85 -0.43 -10.39
N GLY A 197 16.34 -0.14 -9.16
CA GLY A 197 15.58 0.48 -8.08
C GLY A 197 15.97 1.93 -7.86
N ILE A 198 15.51 2.49 -6.74
CA ILE A 198 15.67 3.89 -6.36
C ILE A 198 16.23 4.01 -4.94
N ASP A 199 16.82 5.17 -4.62
CA ASP A 199 17.14 5.53 -3.23
C ASP A 199 15.88 6.01 -2.52
N ILE A 200 15.20 5.09 -1.84
CA ILE A 200 13.95 5.40 -1.12
C ILE A 200 14.18 6.43 0.00
N ALA A 201 15.34 6.42 0.65
CA ALA A 201 15.64 7.36 1.72
C ALA A 201 15.77 8.82 1.22
N ALA A 202 16.20 9.00 -0.02
CA ALA A 202 16.28 10.33 -0.65
C ALA A 202 14.90 10.98 -0.85
N LEU A 203 13.84 10.19 -0.94
CA LEU A 203 12.45 10.69 -1.12
C LEU A 203 11.82 11.23 0.16
N ARG A 204 12.45 11.04 1.32
CA ARG A 204 11.86 11.38 2.62
C ARG A 204 11.49 12.85 2.75
N ASN A 205 12.33 13.75 2.25
CA ASN A 205 12.05 15.20 2.35
C ASN A 205 10.85 15.60 1.47
N ASP A 206 10.78 15.10 0.25
CA ASP A 206 9.68 15.40 -0.68
C ASP A 206 8.37 14.81 -0.16
N TRP A 207 8.41 13.59 0.39
CA TRP A 207 7.26 12.98 1.04
C TRP A 207 6.80 13.78 2.27
N ASN A 208 7.73 14.22 3.12
CA ASN A 208 7.40 15.07 4.27
C ASN A 208 6.72 16.36 3.82
N GLN A 209 7.21 17.00 2.75
CA GLN A 209 6.59 18.20 2.23
C GLN A 209 5.13 17.95 1.80
N ILE A 210 4.86 16.88 1.03
CA ILE A 210 3.49 16.51 0.60
C ILE A 210 2.58 16.30 1.82
N VAL A 211 3.10 15.59 2.83
CA VAL A 211 2.32 15.28 4.05
C VAL A 211 2.07 16.55 4.87
N ASP A 212 3.11 17.36 5.13
CA ASP A 212 2.99 18.55 5.97
C ASP A 212 2.06 19.61 5.35
N GLU A 213 2.11 19.78 4.02
CA GLU A 213 1.20 20.66 3.29
C GLU A 213 -0.27 20.21 3.43
N ALA A 214 -0.54 18.90 3.32
CA ALA A 214 -1.87 18.36 3.47
C ALA A 214 -2.40 18.46 4.91
N LEU A 215 -1.55 18.18 5.91
CA LEU A 215 -1.91 18.28 7.32
C LEU A 215 -2.20 19.74 7.73
N LEU A 216 -1.42 20.69 7.23
CA LEU A 216 -1.67 22.12 7.46
C LEU A 216 -3.03 22.54 6.91
N GLU A 217 -3.37 22.14 5.68
CA GLU A 217 -4.67 22.45 5.06
C GLU A 217 -5.82 21.74 5.79
N ALA A 218 -5.59 20.52 6.26
CA ALA A 218 -6.55 19.72 7.05
C ALA A 218 -6.70 20.19 8.50
N THR A 219 -5.94 21.19 8.95
CA THR A 219 -5.89 21.64 10.37
C THR A 219 -5.49 20.53 11.35
N LEU A 220 -4.81 19.49 10.86
CA LEU A 220 -4.36 18.33 11.63
C LEU A 220 -2.93 18.51 12.12
N GLN A 221 -2.60 17.89 13.25
CA GLN A 221 -1.26 17.92 13.81
C GLN A 221 -0.49 16.68 13.41
N ARG A 222 0.78 16.86 13.03
CA ARG A 222 1.66 15.74 12.75
C ARG A 222 2.08 15.09 14.07
N PRO A 223 1.81 13.78 14.26
CA PRO A 223 2.31 13.05 15.42
C PRO A 223 3.83 13.03 15.47
N ALA A 224 4.40 12.99 16.68
CA ALA A 224 5.82 12.84 16.87
C ALA A 224 6.29 11.45 16.42
N ASP A 225 7.50 11.37 15.84
CA ASP A 225 8.13 10.10 15.49
C ASP A 225 8.41 9.28 16.75
N GLY A 226 7.74 8.13 16.90
CA GLY A 226 7.81 7.27 18.09
C GLY A 226 9.01 6.31 18.14
N GLY A 227 9.89 6.34 17.15
CA GLY A 227 11.04 5.41 17.04
C GLY A 227 10.68 3.95 16.72
N PHE A 228 9.39 3.63 16.55
CA PHE A 228 8.93 2.33 16.12
C PHE A 228 9.14 2.18 14.59
N VAL A 229 9.82 1.10 14.19
CA VAL A 229 10.04 0.76 12.78
C VAL A 229 9.49 -0.63 12.52
N PRO A 230 8.37 -0.77 11.81
CA PRO A 230 7.86 -2.07 11.38
C PRO A 230 8.81 -2.77 10.43
N THR A 231 8.63 -4.07 10.22
CA THR A 231 9.53 -4.92 9.43
C THR A 231 8.79 -5.83 8.44
N GLY A 232 7.64 -5.40 7.94
CA GLY A 232 6.86 -6.11 6.91
C GLY A 232 7.66 -6.39 5.64
N LYS A 233 8.51 -5.43 5.21
CA LYS A 233 9.45 -5.63 4.09
C LYS A 233 10.39 -6.83 4.28
N GLN A 234 10.56 -7.30 5.49
CA GLN A 234 11.42 -8.44 5.85
C GLN A 234 10.62 -9.72 6.14
N GLY A 235 9.30 -9.71 5.89
CA GLY A 235 8.43 -10.86 6.14
C GLY A 235 7.97 -11.00 7.60
N ILE A 236 8.14 -9.96 8.42
CA ILE A 236 7.64 -9.93 9.80
C ILE A 236 6.44 -8.98 9.84
N HIS A 237 5.27 -9.54 9.83
CA HIS A 237 4.01 -8.86 9.68
C HIS A 237 3.22 -8.76 10.98
N SER A 238 2.20 -7.90 10.99
CA SER A 238 1.20 -7.90 12.03
C SER A 238 0.27 -9.12 11.88
N GLU A 239 -0.50 -9.43 12.93
CA GLU A 239 -1.53 -10.48 12.87
C GLU A 239 -2.58 -10.23 11.77
N HIS A 240 -2.76 -8.97 11.37
CA HIS A 240 -3.77 -8.56 10.40
C HIS A 240 -3.50 -9.09 8.99
N LEU A 241 -2.23 -9.32 8.59
CA LEU A 241 -1.94 -9.92 7.30
C LEU A 241 -2.50 -11.34 7.19
N GLY A 242 -2.41 -12.12 8.27
CA GLY A 242 -2.97 -13.48 8.30
C GLY A 242 -4.47 -13.50 8.01
N PHE A 243 -5.22 -12.55 8.53
CA PHE A 243 -6.67 -12.42 8.25
C PHE A 243 -6.93 -12.03 6.79
N VAL A 244 -6.18 -11.05 6.25
CA VAL A 244 -6.31 -10.65 4.83
C VAL A 244 -6.05 -11.84 3.91
N LEU A 245 -4.96 -12.58 4.14
CA LEU A 245 -4.62 -13.72 3.31
C LEU A 245 -5.63 -14.87 3.44
N ALA A 246 -6.15 -15.11 4.65
CA ALA A 246 -7.18 -16.13 4.86
C ALA A 246 -8.45 -15.86 4.03
N GLU A 247 -8.88 -14.60 3.92
CA GLU A 247 -10.01 -14.22 3.08
C GLU A 247 -9.65 -14.27 1.58
N MET A 248 -8.56 -13.62 1.19
CA MET A 248 -8.15 -13.47 -0.20
C MET A 248 -7.80 -14.82 -0.86
N GLN A 249 -7.09 -15.70 -0.14
CA GLN A 249 -6.54 -16.94 -0.69
C GLN A 249 -7.45 -18.15 -0.53
N SER A 250 -8.50 -18.09 0.31
CA SER A 250 -9.29 -19.26 0.71
C SER A 250 -9.86 -20.04 -0.48
N LEU A 251 -10.45 -19.35 -1.45
CA LEU A 251 -11.07 -19.99 -2.60
C LEU A 251 -10.04 -20.61 -3.54
N ALA A 252 -8.96 -19.91 -3.86
CA ALA A 252 -7.90 -20.41 -4.70
C ALA A 252 -7.21 -21.64 -4.08
N ARG A 253 -6.93 -21.58 -2.78
CA ARG A 253 -6.31 -22.71 -2.04
C ARG A 253 -7.24 -23.92 -1.90
N ALA A 254 -8.56 -23.70 -1.78
CA ALA A 254 -9.55 -24.80 -1.74
C ALA A 254 -9.70 -25.47 -3.11
N HIS A 255 -9.46 -24.77 -4.20
CA HIS A 255 -9.65 -25.24 -5.57
C HIS A 255 -8.42 -24.94 -6.45
N PRO A 256 -7.23 -25.51 -6.14
CA PRO A 256 -5.97 -25.13 -6.80
C PRO A 256 -5.89 -25.53 -8.29
N GLN A 257 -6.81 -26.37 -8.75
CA GLN A 257 -6.91 -26.78 -10.15
C GLN A 257 -8.02 -26.06 -10.92
N ALA A 258 -8.74 -25.15 -10.30
CA ALA A 258 -9.79 -24.40 -10.98
C ALA A 258 -9.18 -23.40 -11.99
N VAL A 259 -9.90 -23.26 -13.11
CA VAL A 259 -9.59 -22.22 -14.12
C VAL A 259 -10.64 -21.12 -13.96
N TRP A 260 -10.19 -19.92 -13.75
CA TRP A 260 -11.02 -18.73 -13.47
C TRP A 260 -11.16 -17.85 -14.70
#